data_16b9ac91eb0c8570020b21281a400e36
#
_entry.id   16b9ac91eb0c8570020b21281a400e36
#
_cell.length_a   1.000
_cell.length_b   1.000
_cell.length_c   1.000
_cell.angle_alpha   90.00
_cell.angle_beta   90.00
_cell.angle_gamma   90.00
#
_symmetry.space_group_name_H-M   'P 1'
#
loop_
_entity.id
_entity.type
_entity.pdbx_description
1 polymer ?
#
loop_
_entity_poly.entity_id
_entity_poly.type
_entity_poly.pdbx_seq_one_letter_code
_entity_poly.pdbx_strand_id
1 'polypeptide(L)'
;MQRRIWVKCAAHFTGRRGPACQGTPMFDQHMTIEGFDDEIFAAIKEEERRQEEHIELIASENYTSPRVMEAQGTVLTNKYAEGYPGKRYYGGCEFVDKAEQLAIERAKALFGADYANVQPHSGSQANSAVYQALCQAGDTVLGMSLADGGHLTHGAKPNFSGKMYNAVQYGLKAGTGEVDYDQVEALAVEHKPKMIVAGFSAYSRVMDWARFRTIADKVGAYLLVDMAHVAGLVAAGVYPNPVPHADVVTSTTHKTLRGPRGGIILARANEELEKKFQSAVFPGGQGGPLMHVIAAKAVSFKEAQSPEFVAYQQQVVANARAMAKTFIDRGINIVSGGTDNHLMLVDLIGKPYTGKDADEALGNAN
;
A
#
# COMPACT_ATOMS: atom_id res chain seq x y z
N MET A 1 10.49 -39.31 -10.09
CA MET A 1 10.89 -37.90 -10.22
C MET A 1 12.12 -37.66 -9.35
N GLN A 2 13.31 -37.58 -9.95
CA GLN A 2 14.58 -37.33 -9.24
C GLN A 2 14.59 -35.89 -8.76
N ARG A 3 14.55 -35.67 -7.45
CA ARG A 3 14.70 -34.33 -6.84
C ARG A 3 16.16 -33.91 -6.97
N ARG A 4 16.45 -32.96 -7.86
CA ARG A 4 17.75 -32.30 -7.94
C ARG A 4 17.85 -31.31 -6.78
N ILE A 5 18.81 -31.53 -5.89
CA ILE A 5 19.14 -30.59 -4.82
C ILE A 5 20.17 -29.61 -5.41
N TRP A 6 19.83 -28.32 -5.46
CA TRP A 6 20.78 -27.27 -5.80
C TRP A 6 21.58 -26.92 -4.55
N VAL A 7 22.85 -27.33 -4.56
CA VAL A 7 23.81 -26.93 -3.53
C VAL A 7 24.63 -25.77 -4.09
N LYS A 8 24.43 -24.57 -3.53
CA LYS A 8 25.28 -23.42 -3.80
C LYS A 8 26.46 -23.51 -2.83
N CYS A 9 27.67 -23.78 -3.34
CA CYS A 9 28.89 -23.50 -2.58
C CYS A 9 29.04 -21.98 -2.43
N ALA A 10 28.43 -21.38 -1.38
CA ALA A 10 28.96 -20.15 -0.86
C ALA A 10 30.33 -20.50 -0.23
N ALA A 11 31.35 -19.69 -0.48
CA ALA A 11 32.60 -19.80 0.23
C ALA A 11 32.34 -19.43 1.71
N HIS A 12 31.84 -20.40 2.46
CA HIS A 12 31.77 -20.30 3.90
C HIS A 12 33.12 -20.84 4.40
N PHE A 13 33.84 -20.00 5.13
CA PHE A 13 34.94 -20.44 5.98
C PHE A 13 34.38 -21.46 6.99
N THR A 14 34.35 -22.72 6.62
CA THR A 14 34.17 -23.82 7.57
C THR A 14 35.51 -24.11 8.21
N GLY A 15 35.96 -23.22 9.07
CA GLY A 15 37.00 -23.55 10.01
C GLY A 15 36.47 -24.62 10.97
N ARG A 16 37.07 -25.82 10.95
CA ARG A 16 36.86 -26.83 12.00
C ARG A 16 37.07 -26.14 13.35
N ARG A 17 36.08 -26.21 14.23
CA ARG A 17 36.19 -25.72 15.61
C ARG A 17 37.25 -26.53 16.36
N GLY A 18 38.47 -26.02 16.37
CA GLY A 18 39.44 -26.40 17.39
C GLY A 18 39.14 -25.62 18.69
N PRO A 19 39.56 -26.12 19.86
CA PRO A 19 39.26 -25.49 21.13
C PRO A 19 40.10 -24.22 21.32
N ALA A 20 39.74 -23.08 20.73
CA ALA A 20 40.26 -21.72 20.97
C ALA A 20 40.16 -20.77 19.75
N CYS A 21 39.31 -21.05 18.76
CA CYS A 21 38.94 -19.98 17.83
C CYS A 21 37.63 -19.36 18.33
N GLN A 22 37.71 -18.28 19.07
CA GLN A 22 36.64 -17.27 19.14
C GLN A 22 36.55 -16.69 17.71
N GLY A 23 35.75 -17.35 16.86
CA GLY A 23 35.57 -16.90 15.47
C GLY A 23 34.96 -15.50 15.52
N THR A 24 35.51 -14.59 14.72
CA THR A 24 34.91 -13.31 14.45
C THR A 24 33.43 -13.54 14.13
N PRO A 25 32.48 -12.89 14.82
CA PRO A 25 31.07 -13.07 14.53
C PRO A 25 30.82 -12.76 13.05
N MET A 26 29.93 -13.54 12.41
CA MET A 26 29.56 -13.33 11.00
C MET A 26 29.00 -11.93 10.76
N PHE A 27 28.39 -11.36 11.77
CA PHE A 27 27.83 -10.01 11.78
C PHE A 27 28.59 -9.17 12.81
N ASP A 28 29.46 -8.29 12.33
CA ASP A 28 30.07 -7.28 13.18
C ASP A 28 29.10 -6.10 13.32
N GLN A 29 28.51 -5.98 14.50
CA GLN A 29 27.57 -4.91 14.83
C GLN A 29 28.22 -3.52 14.85
N HIS A 30 29.54 -3.43 14.78
CA HIS A 30 30.31 -2.19 14.71
C HIS A 30 30.52 -1.70 13.27
N MET A 31 30.18 -2.50 12.26
CA MET A 31 30.22 -2.03 10.87
C MET A 31 29.08 -1.04 10.65
N THR A 32 29.45 0.20 10.41
CA THR A 32 28.54 1.32 10.16
C THR A 32 28.77 1.88 8.76
N ILE A 33 27.81 2.63 8.24
CA ILE A 33 27.96 3.38 6.98
C ILE A 33 28.95 4.53 7.19
N GLU A 34 28.86 5.21 8.35
CA GLU A 34 29.75 6.30 8.75
C GLU A 34 31.22 5.82 8.75
N GLY A 35 32.08 6.55 8.06
CA GLY A 35 33.48 6.19 7.92
C GLY A 35 33.77 5.09 6.89
N PHE A 36 32.73 4.51 6.27
CA PHE A 36 32.87 3.54 5.18
C PHE A 36 32.37 4.10 3.84
N ASP A 37 31.20 4.75 3.85
CA ASP A 37 30.59 5.41 2.69
C ASP A 37 29.99 6.74 3.14
N ASP A 38 30.86 7.73 3.24
CA ASP A 38 30.49 9.04 3.78
C ASP A 38 29.54 9.80 2.85
N GLU A 39 29.52 9.52 1.54
CA GLU A 39 28.58 10.12 0.60
C GLU A 39 27.14 9.66 0.86
N ILE A 40 26.93 8.37 1.05
CA ILE A 40 25.60 7.82 1.41
C ILE A 40 25.22 8.24 2.84
N PHE A 41 26.17 8.24 3.77
CA PHE A 41 25.92 8.70 5.14
C PHE A 41 25.45 10.15 5.18
N ALA A 42 26.13 11.04 4.44
CA ALA A 42 25.76 12.45 4.33
C ALA A 42 24.34 12.61 3.74
N ALA A 43 24.02 11.91 2.63
CA ALA A 43 22.70 11.96 2.02
C ALA A 43 21.57 11.52 2.99
N ILE A 44 21.81 10.47 3.79
CA ILE A 44 20.86 10.03 4.83
C ILE A 44 20.66 11.12 5.89
N LYS A 45 21.75 11.76 6.33
CA LYS A 45 21.68 12.82 7.35
C LYS A 45 21.03 14.11 6.84
N GLU A 46 21.22 14.43 5.57
CA GLU A 46 20.52 15.53 4.92
C GLU A 46 19.01 15.27 4.81
N GLU A 47 18.61 14.05 4.45
CA GLU A 47 17.20 13.67 4.40
C GLU A 47 16.56 13.62 5.80
N GLU A 48 17.26 13.12 6.84
CA GLU A 48 16.77 13.20 8.22
C GLU A 48 16.48 14.66 8.61
N ARG A 49 17.42 15.59 8.29
CA ARG A 49 17.23 17.00 8.57
C ARG A 49 16.05 17.58 7.80
N ARG A 50 15.93 17.26 6.51
CA ARG A 50 14.80 17.73 5.70
C ARG A 50 13.47 17.29 6.31
N GLN A 51 13.35 16.03 6.75
CA GLN A 51 12.14 15.52 7.37
C GLN A 51 11.80 16.19 8.70
N GLU A 52 12.80 16.60 9.48
CA GLU A 52 12.59 17.33 10.74
C GLU A 52 12.24 18.82 10.53
N GLU A 53 12.80 19.45 9.51
CA GLU A 53 12.70 20.90 9.31
C GLU A 53 11.53 21.32 8.39
N HIS A 54 10.99 20.40 7.56
CA HIS A 54 9.96 20.71 6.59
C HIS A 54 8.59 20.17 6.98
N ILE A 55 7.55 20.93 6.66
CA ILE A 55 6.15 20.47 6.79
C ILE A 55 5.80 19.61 5.58
N GLU A 56 5.57 18.31 5.80
CA GLU A 56 5.21 17.39 4.74
C GLU A 56 3.73 17.53 4.34
N LEU A 57 3.48 17.92 3.09
CA LEU A 57 2.14 18.10 2.51
C LEU A 57 1.81 17.09 1.41
N ILE A 58 2.71 16.17 1.07
CA ILE A 58 2.42 15.09 0.14
C ILE A 58 1.53 14.06 0.82
N ALA A 59 0.25 13.99 0.42
CA ALA A 59 -0.78 13.18 1.08
C ALA A 59 -0.49 11.67 1.14
N SER A 60 0.44 11.18 0.31
CA SER A 60 0.89 9.78 0.29
C SER A 60 2.12 9.51 1.14
N GLU A 61 2.72 10.52 1.76
CA GLU A 61 3.87 10.37 2.67
C GLU A 61 3.45 10.31 4.14
N ASN A 62 4.28 9.62 4.93
CA ASN A 62 4.13 9.52 6.38
C ASN A 62 5.46 9.08 6.99
N TYR A 63 5.64 9.37 8.27
CA TYR A 63 6.83 9.01 9.03
C TYR A 63 6.59 7.75 9.85
N THR A 64 7.25 6.66 9.46
CA THR A 64 7.16 5.39 10.18
C THR A 64 7.95 5.44 11.49
N SER A 65 7.60 4.57 12.46
CA SER A 65 8.29 4.56 13.75
C SER A 65 9.71 4.00 13.65
N PRO A 66 10.62 4.38 14.59
CA PRO A 66 11.94 3.77 14.71
C PRO A 66 11.90 2.24 14.82
N ARG A 67 10.88 1.65 15.46
CA ARG A 67 10.70 0.18 15.55
C ARG A 67 10.48 -0.47 14.20
N VAL A 68 9.74 0.19 13.31
CA VAL A 68 9.51 -0.29 11.95
C VAL A 68 10.80 -0.23 11.14
N MET A 69 11.58 0.85 11.28
CA MET A 69 12.90 0.99 10.63
C MET A 69 13.91 -0.04 11.18
N GLU A 70 13.93 -0.29 12.48
CA GLU A 70 14.74 -1.32 13.12
C GLU A 70 14.41 -2.71 12.53
N ALA A 71 13.13 -3.04 12.39
CA ALA A 71 12.71 -4.33 11.82
C ALA A 71 13.18 -4.50 10.35
N GLN A 72 13.21 -3.43 9.57
CA GLN A 72 13.71 -3.46 8.19
C GLN A 72 15.24 -3.64 8.12
N GLY A 73 15.98 -3.15 9.09
CA GLY A 73 17.44 -3.27 9.17
C GLY A 73 17.95 -4.60 9.74
N THR A 74 17.08 -5.61 9.91
CA THR A 74 17.44 -6.88 10.56
C THR A 74 18.05 -7.90 9.58
N VAL A 75 18.64 -8.96 10.15
CA VAL A 75 19.20 -10.11 9.43
C VAL A 75 18.15 -10.88 8.59
N LEU A 76 16.87 -10.59 8.75
CA LEU A 76 15.80 -11.19 7.94
C LEU A 76 15.95 -10.85 6.45
N THR A 77 16.67 -9.77 6.11
CA THR A 77 17.02 -9.42 4.73
C THR A 77 17.82 -10.53 4.02
N ASN A 78 18.54 -11.36 4.77
CA ASN A 78 19.41 -12.42 4.22
C ASN A 78 18.63 -13.69 3.85
N LYS A 79 17.39 -13.83 4.31
CA LYS A 79 16.65 -15.10 4.15
C LYS A 79 15.84 -15.17 2.87
N TYR A 80 16.15 -16.16 2.05
CA TYR A 80 15.36 -16.49 0.86
C TYR A 80 14.22 -17.45 1.24
N ALA A 81 12.96 -16.98 1.10
CA ALA A 81 11.79 -17.66 1.65
C ALA A 81 10.62 -17.81 0.64
N GLU A 82 10.93 -18.26 -0.61
CA GLU A 82 9.89 -18.55 -1.61
C GLU A 82 8.84 -19.52 -1.10
N GLY A 83 7.59 -19.28 -1.46
CA GLY A 83 6.43 -19.98 -0.94
C GLY A 83 5.75 -19.21 0.19
N TYR A 84 5.04 -19.93 1.04
CA TYR A 84 4.23 -19.38 2.13
C TYR A 84 4.55 -20.07 3.45
N PRO A 85 4.20 -19.55 4.62
CA PRO A 85 4.45 -20.18 5.92
C PRO A 85 4.05 -21.66 5.92
N GLY A 86 4.95 -22.53 6.36
CA GLY A 86 4.76 -23.98 6.36
C GLY A 86 4.81 -24.66 4.99
N LYS A 87 4.94 -23.93 3.91
CA LYS A 87 5.00 -24.43 2.51
C LYS A 87 6.10 -23.73 1.71
N ARG A 88 7.31 -23.69 2.25
CA ARG A 88 8.47 -23.05 1.61
C ARG A 88 9.20 -23.99 0.66
N TYR A 89 9.84 -23.41 -0.35
CA TYR A 89 10.69 -24.12 -1.27
C TYR A 89 12.09 -24.41 -0.70
N TYR A 90 12.50 -23.68 0.34
CA TYR A 90 13.82 -23.79 0.97
C TYR A 90 13.70 -24.06 2.47
N GLY A 91 14.73 -24.71 3.04
CA GLY A 91 14.83 -24.95 4.47
C GLY A 91 15.26 -23.71 5.27
N GLY A 92 15.22 -23.79 6.59
CA GLY A 92 15.63 -22.72 7.51
C GLY A 92 14.66 -21.55 7.57
N CYS A 93 13.36 -21.79 7.33
CA CYS A 93 12.34 -20.75 7.31
C CYS A 93 11.50 -20.67 8.61
N GLU A 94 11.79 -21.49 9.60
CA GLU A 94 11.01 -21.61 10.84
C GLU A 94 10.84 -20.30 11.61
N PHE A 95 11.78 -19.36 11.51
CA PHE A 95 11.71 -18.06 12.18
C PHE A 95 11.04 -16.98 11.31
N VAL A 96 11.34 -16.97 10.01
CA VAL A 96 10.66 -16.05 9.08
C VAL A 96 9.19 -16.40 8.89
N ASP A 97 8.83 -17.67 9.02
CA ASP A 97 7.44 -18.12 9.04
C ASP A 97 6.66 -17.50 10.21
N LYS A 98 7.29 -17.41 11.39
CA LYS A 98 6.69 -16.71 12.55
C LYS A 98 6.45 -15.22 12.26
N ALA A 99 7.42 -14.55 11.63
CA ALA A 99 7.29 -13.13 11.29
C ALA A 99 6.15 -12.90 10.28
N GLU A 100 6.09 -13.72 9.23
CA GLU A 100 5.03 -13.61 8.23
C GLU A 100 3.65 -13.97 8.79
N GLN A 101 3.56 -15.04 9.60
CA GLN A 101 2.31 -15.42 10.24
C GLN A 101 1.78 -14.32 11.17
N LEU A 102 2.65 -13.66 11.95
CA LEU A 102 2.27 -12.51 12.77
C LEU A 102 1.76 -11.34 11.92
N ALA A 103 2.38 -11.06 10.77
CA ALA A 103 1.91 -10.01 9.86
C ALA A 103 0.53 -10.33 9.30
N ILE A 104 0.30 -11.60 8.88
CA ILE A 104 -0.99 -12.07 8.36
C ILE A 104 -2.08 -11.94 9.42
N GLU A 105 -1.85 -12.48 10.63
CA GLU A 105 -2.83 -12.45 11.71
C GLU A 105 -3.20 -11.03 12.14
N ARG A 106 -2.19 -10.16 12.25
CA ARG A 106 -2.40 -8.75 12.62
C ARG A 106 -3.13 -7.97 11.54
N ALA A 107 -2.82 -8.21 10.25
CA ALA A 107 -3.56 -7.61 9.15
C ALA A 107 -5.02 -8.04 9.15
N LYS A 108 -5.30 -9.35 9.34
CA LYS A 108 -6.66 -9.89 9.44
C LYS A 108 -7.42 -9.25 10.60
N ALA A 109 -6.83 -9.21 11.78
CA ALA A 109 -7.44 -8.61 12.97
C ALA A 109 -7.70 -7.11 12.81
N LEU A 110 -6.75 -6.38 12.20
CA LEU A 110 -6.81 -4.94 12.04
C LEU A 110 -7.95 -4.49 11.11
N PHE A 111 -8.21 -5.24 10.05
CA PHE A 111 -9.20 -4.89 9.02
C PHE A 111 -10.48 -5.75 9.06
N GLY A 112 -10.58 -6.74 9.97
CA GLY A 112 -11.70 -7.67 10.01
C GLY A 112 -11.78 -8.56 8.77
N ALA A 113 -10.63 -8.96 8.22
CA ALA A 113 -10.53 -9.83 7.06
C ALA A 113 -10.32 -11.30 7.46
N ASP A 114 -10.77 -12.23 6.63
CA ASP A 114 -10.54 -13.67 6.83
C ASP A 114 -9.25 -14.15 6.16
N TYR A 115 -8.83 -13.45 5.12
CA TYR A 115 -7.62 -13.71 4.34
C TYR A 115 -6.74 -12.48 4.27
N ALA A 116 -5.42 -12.68 4.37
CA ALA A 116 -4.41 -11.66 4.12
C ALA A 116 -3.18 -12.25 3.42
N ASN A 117 -2.69 -11.56 2.39
CA ASN A 117 -1.38 -11.80 1.79
C ASN A 117 -0.51 -10.55 2.03
N VAL A 118 0.60 -10.73 2.74
CA VAL A 118 1.51 -9.64 3.15
C VAL A 118 2.79 -9.59 2.32
N GLN A 119 2.91 -10.45 1.30
CA GLN A 119 4.10 -10.52 0.44
C GLN A 119 4.19 -9.47 -0.67
N PRO A 120 3.12 -8.81 -1.16
CA PRO A 120 3.27 -7.80 -2.19
C PRO A 120 4.31 -6.75 -1.83
N HIS A 121 5.28 -6.51 -2.75
CA HIS A 121 6.38 -5.54 -2.53
C HIS A 121 5.89 -4.09 -2.56
N SER A 122 4.77 -3.84 -3.21
CA SER A 122 4.12 -2.53 -3.30
C SER A 122 2.62 -2.64 -3.51
N GLY A 123 1.88 -1.53 -3.35
CA GLY A 123 0.46 -1.48 -3.71
C GLY A 123 0.22 -1.77 -5.19
N SER A 124 1.09 -1.29 -6.08
CA SER A 124 0.98 -1.57 -7.52
C SER A 124 1.13 -3.06 -7.82
N GLN A 125 2.01 -3.78 -7.13
CA GLN A 125 2.15 -5.23 -7.28
C GLN A 125 0.99 -6.00 -6.64
N ALA A 126 0.43 -5.51 -5.54
CA ALA A 126 -0.80 -6.06 -4.98
C ALA A 126 -1.96 -5.96 -6.00
N ASN A 127 -2.15 -4.78 -6.60
CA ASN A 127 -3.14 -4.58 -7.65
C ASN A 127 -2.86 -5.47 -8.87
N SER A 128 -1.61 -5.53 -9.36
CA SER A 128 -1.23 -6.37 -10.50
C SER A 128 -1.54 -7.85 -10.22
N ALA A 129 -1.27 -8.36 -9.03
CA ALA A 129 -1.58 -9.73 -8.64
C ALA A 129 -3.10 -9.99 -8.67
N VAL A 130 -3.92 -9.03 -8.18
CA VAL A 130 -5.37 -9.14 -8.22
C VAL A 130 -5.89 -9.15 -9.66
N TYR A 131 -5.39 -8.27 -10.53
CA TYR A 131 -5.73 -8.27 -11.95
C TYR A 131 -5.39 -9.62 -12.61
N GLN A 132 -4.19 -10.15 -12.37
CA GLN A 132 -3.78 -11.47 -12.89
C GLN A 132 -4.63 -12.62 -12.34
N ALA A 133 -5.10 -12.52 -11.10
CA ALA A 133 -5.93 -13.53 -10.48
C ALA A 133 -7.37 -13.59 -11.03
N LEU A 134 -7.93 -12.43 -11.39
CA LEU A 134 -9.35 -12.27 -11.68
C LEU A 134 -9.67 -11.97 -13.13
N CYS A 135 -8.71 -11.44 -13.92
CA CYS A 135 -8.91 -10.99 -15.28
C CYS A 135 -7.94 -11.66 -16.24
N GLN A 136 -8.33 -11.73 -17.51
CA GLN A 136 -7.46 -12.10 -18.64
C GLN A 136 -7.07 -10.82 -19.41
N ALA A 137 -5.95 -10.87 -20.14
CA ALA A 137 -5.55 -9.77 -21.02
C ALA A 137 -6.68 -9.44 -22.01
N GLY A 138 -7.03 -8.16 -22.12
CA GLY A 138 -8.15 -7.69 -22.95
C GLY A 138 -9.50 -7.63 -22.24
N ASP A 139 -9.65 -8.20 -21.05
CA ASP A 139 -10.89 -8.03 -20.26
C ASP A 139 -11.16 -6.55 -19.98
N THR A 140 -12.44 -6.19 -19.92
CA THR A 140 -12.83 -4.83 -19.56
C THR A 140 -12.75 -4.64 -18.04
N VAL A 141 -12.14 -3.53 -17.63
CA VAL A 141 -12.07 -3.08 -16.25
C VAL A 141 -12.61 -1.65 -16.14
N LEU A 142 -13.32 -1.36 -15.07
CA LEU A 142 -13.89 -0.02 -14.82
C LEU A 142 -13.23 0.58 -13.58
N GLY A 143 -12.54 1.71 -13.72
CA GLY A 143 -11.83 2.38 -12.63
C GLY A 143 -11.97 3.89 -12.67
N MET A 144 -11.59 4.55 -11.57
CA MET A 144 -11.59 6.02 -11.51
C MET A 144 -10.53 6.60 -12.45
N SER A 145 -10.92 7.63 -13.21
CA SER A 145 -10.00 8.39 -14.06
C SER A 145 -8.85 9.00 -13.25
N LEU A 146 -7.65 8.96 -13.80
CA LEU A 146 -6.47 9.59 -13.19
C LEU A 146 -6.70 11.10 -12.97
N ALA A 147 -7.36 11.77 -13.93
CA ALA A 147 -7.67 13.20 -13.85
C ALA A 147 -8.66 13.54 -12.72
N ASP A 148 -9.49 12.57 -12.34
CA ASP A 148 -10.51 12.70 -11.29
C ASP A 148 -10.04 12.14 -9.93
N GLY A 149 -8.77 11.78 -9.82
CA GLY A 149 -8.17 11.32 -8.57
C GLY A 149 -7.94 9.80 -8.47
N GLY A 150 -8.13 9.04 -9.55
CA GLY A 150 -7.77 7.62 -9.59
C GLY A 150 -6.27 7.37 -9.48
N HIS A 151 -5.90 6.13 -9.19
CA HIS A 151 -4.49 5.71 -9.20
C HIS A 151 -4.07 5.22 -10.59
N LEU A 152 -2.76 5.25 -10.90
CA LEU A 152 -2.21 4.73 -12.15
C LEU A 152 -2.70 3.30 -12.45
N THR A 153 -2.77 2.44 -11.43
CA THR A 153 -3.20 1.04 -11.57
C THR A 153 -4.73 0.86 -11.71
N HIS A 154 -5.51 1.94 -11.78
CA HIS A 154 -6.96 1.88 -12.01
C HIS A 154 -7.34 2.04 -13.49
N GLY A 155 -6.44 1.68 -14.41
CA GLY A 155 -6.69 1.71 -15.85
C GLY A 155 -6.03 2.87 -16.59
N ALA A 156 -5.08 3.59 -15.98
CA ALA A 156 -4.39 4.68 -16.69
C ALA A 156 -3.54 4.14 -17.85
N LYS A 157 -3.63 4.80 -19.01
CA LYS A 157 -2.98 4.36 -20.27
C LYS A 157 -1.49 4.02 -20.18
N PRO A 158 -0.63 4.77 -19.45
CA PRO A 158 0.79 4.44 -19.36
C PRO A 158 1.09 3.23 -18.46
N ASN A 159 0.14 2.82 -17.61
CA ASN A 159 0.29 1.73 -16.65
C ASN A 159 -0.06 0.37 -17.27
N PHE A 160 0.39 -0.74 -16.64
CA PHE A 160 0.03 -2.09 -17.06
C PHE A 160 -1.49 -2.27 -17.18
N SER A 161 -2.27 -1.67 -16.24
CA SER A 161 -3.71 -1.79 -16.19
C SER A 161 -4.42 -1.18 -17.40
N GLY A 162 -3.87 -0.11 -17.99
CA GLY A 162 -4.36 0.50 -19.22
C GLY A 162 -3.75 -0.07 -20.51
N LYS A 163 -2.64 -0.84 -20.41
CA LYS A 163 -1.97 -1.46 -21.55
C LYS A 163 -2.46 -2.88 -21.84
N MET A 164 -2.78 -3.64 -20.80
CA MET A 164 -3.14 -5.05 -20.90
C MET A 164 -4.65 -5.27 -20.90
N TYR A 165 -5.44 -4.33 -20.40
CA TYR A 165 -6.88 -4.44 -20.22
C TYR A 165 -7.61 -3.33 -20.98
N ASN A 166 -8.87 -3.60 -21.34
CA ASN A 166 -9.77 -2.59 -21.88
C ASN A 166 -10.28 -1.70 -20.73
N ALA A 167 -9.56 -0.62 -20.43
CA ALA A 167 -9.85 0.25 -19.31
C ALA A 167 -10.94 1.29 -19.66
N VAL A 168 -12.08 1.19 -19.01
CA VAL A 168 -13.15 2.21 -18.98
C VAL A 168 -13.00 3.03 -17.72
N GLN A 169 -13.24 4.33 -17.78
CA GLN A 169 -12.99 5.22 -16.65
C GLN A 169 -14.25 5.99 -16.26
N TYR A 170 -14.55 6.03 -14.96
CA TYR A 170 -15.57 6.90 -14.37
C TYR A 170 -14.92 8.13 -13.74
N GLY A 171 -15.71 9.17 -13.54
CA GLY A 171 -15.26 10.45 -13.01
C GLY A 171 -16.09 10.96 -11.84
N LEU A 172 -15.98 12.26 -11.64
CA LEU A 172 -16.66 13.02 -10.61
C LEU A 172 -17.82 13.83 -11.20
N LYS A 173 -18.85 14.09 -10.40
CA LYS A 173 -19.95 15.00 -10.77
C LYS A 173 -19.43 16.41 -10.93
N ALA A 174 -19.71 16.99 -12.08
CA ALA A 174 -19.43 18.40 -12.31
C ALA A 174 -20.12 19.27 -11.23
N GLY A 175 -19.36 20.22 -10.70
CA GLY A 175 -19.86 21.18 -9.70
C GLY A 175 -19.78 20.70 -8.24
N THR A 176 -19.88 19.39 -7.94
CA THR A 176 -19.74 18.89 -6.57
C THR A 176 -18.37 18.31 -6.29
N GLY A 177 -17.68 17.77 -7.31
CA GLY A 177 -16.41 17.07 -7.14
C GLY A 177 -16.55 15.75 -6.37
N GLU A 178 -17.75 15.18 -6.32
CA GLU A 178 -18.03 13.87 -5.72
C GLU A 178 -18.12 12.79 -6.79
N VAL A 179 -17.88 11.52 -6.41
CA VAL A 179 -18.00 10.38 -7.33
C VAL A 179 -19.37 10.34 -7.97
N ASP A 180 -19.42 10.25 -9.29
CA ASP A 180 -20.65 10.07 -10.05
C ASP A 180 -21.08 8.61 -10.11
N TYR A 181 -21.73 8.13 -9.05
CA TYR A 181 -22.20 6.75 -8.97
C TYR A 181 -23.21 6.39 -10.05
N ASP A 182 -23.98 7.34 -10.58
CA ASP A 182 -24.93 7.09 -11.65
C ASP A 182 -24.17 6.84 -12.97
N GLN A 183 -23.07 7.57 -13.20
CA GLN A 183 -22.12 7.30 -14.29
C GLN A 183 -21.44 5.94 -14.11
N VAL A 184 -20.98 5.61 -12.89
CA VAL A 184 -20.38 4.28 -12.61
C VAL A 184 -21.34 3.17 -13.00
N GLU A 185 -22.62 3.28 -12.60
CA GLU A 185 -23.63 2.29 -12.90
C GLU A 185 -23.93 2.20 -14.40
N ALA A 186 -24.09 3.34 -15.07
CA ALA A 186 -24.32 3.39 -16.51
C ALA A 186 -23.19 2.73 -17.32
N LEU A 187 -21.93 3.09 -17.00
CA LEU A 187 -20.75 2.50 -17.64
C LEU A 187 -20.60 1.01 -17.32
N ALA A 188 -20.92 0.57 -16.11
CA ALA A 188 -20.90 -0.84 -15.75
C ALA A 188 -21.93 -1.65 -16.55
N VAL A 189 -23.15 -1.13 -16.73
CA VAL A 189 -24.20 -1.78 -17.52
C VAL A 189 -23.84 -1.83 -19.00
N GLU A 190 -23.30 -0.75 -19.54
CA GLU A 190 -22.91 -0.63 -20.95
C GLU A 190 -21.74 -1.56 -21.29
N HIS A 191 -20.66 -1.49 -20.51
CA HIS A 191 -19.39 -2.16 -20.84
C HIS A 191 -19.22 -3.53 -20.19
N LYS A 192 -20.07 -3.91 -19.21
CA LYS A 192 -20.05 -5.20 -18.50
C LYS A 192 -18.62 -5.59 -18.06
N PRO A 193 -17.95 -4.76 -17.26
CA PRO A 193 -16.57 -5.02 -16.87
C PRO A 193 -16.45 -6.33 -16.12
N LYS A 194 -15.30 -7.01 -16.27
CA LYS A 194 -14.93 -8.18 -15.48
C LYS A 194 -14.64 -7.79 -14.03
N MET A 195 -14.11 -6.57 -13.83
CA MET A 195 -13.78 -6.04 -12.51
C MET A 195 -14.04 -4.53 -12.45
N ILE A 196 -14.64 -4.10 -11.35
CA ILE A 196 -14.75 -2.69 -10.97
C ILE A 196 -13.68 -2.41 -9.92
N VAL A 197 -12.90 -1.34 -10.13
CA VAL A 197 -11.86 -0.86 -9.20
C VAL A 197 -12.37 0.40 -8.54
N ALA A 198 -12.65 0.31 -7.25
CA ALA A 198 -13.00 1.44 -6.41
C ALA A 198 -11.78 1.85 -5.55
N GLY A 199 -11.68 3.13 -5.21
CA GLY A 199 -10.54 3.69 -4.49
C GLY A 199 -9.92 4.87 -5.23
N PHE A 200 -8.95 5.52 -4.62
CA PHE A 200 -8.43 6.79 -5.11
C PHE A 200 -6.99 7.05 -4.65
N SER A 201 -6.34 7.99 -5.35
CA SER A 201 -5.11 8.66 -4.91
C SER A 201 -5.38 10.09 -4.43
N ALA A 202 -6.40 10.76 -5.00
CA ALA A 202 -6.69 12.17 -4.73
C ALA A 202 -8.21 12.41 -4.72
N TYR A 203 -8.88 11.96 -3.65
CA TYR A 203 -10.30 12.19 -3.44
C TYR A 203 -10.57 12.45 -1.95
N SER A 204 -11.23 13.56 -1.64
CA SER A 204 -11.32 14.06 -0.27
C SER A 204 -12.60 13.64 0.49
N ARG A 205 -13.57 13.00 -0.16
CA ARG A 205 -14.83 12.60 0.46
C ARG A 205 -14.88 11.11 0.80
N VAL A 206 -15.90 10.72 1.52
CA VAL A 206 -16.17 9.31 1.82
C VAL A 206 -16.62 8.57 0.56
N MET A 207 -16.07 7.39 0.33
CA MET A 207 -16.52 6.45 -0.71
C MET A 207 -17.65 5.56 -0.18
N ASP A 208 -18.71 5.41 -0.94
CA ASP A 208 -19.80 4.47 -0.65
C ASP A 208 -19.49 3.08 -1.24
N TRP A 209 -18.84 2.27 -0.42
CA TRP A 209 -18.46 0.89 -0.81
C TRP A 209 -19.67 0.00 -1.08
N ALA A 210 -20.78 0.21 -0.35
CA ALA A 210 -22.01 -0.56 -0.53
C ALA A 210 -22.65 -0.29 -1.89
N ARG A 211 -22.61 0.97 -2.36
CA ARG A 211 -23.10 1.32 -3.68
C ARG A 211 -22.25 0.71 -4.80
N PHE A 212 -20.91 0.71 -4.66
CA PHE A 212 -20.03 -0.01 -5.58
C PHE A 212 -20.34 -1.51 -5.61
N ARG A 213 -20.59 -2.14 -4.45
CA ARG A 213 -20.98 -3.55 -4.39
C ARG A 213 -22.29 -3.79 -5.14
N THR A 214 -23.30 -2.97 -4.92
CA THR A 214 -24.59 -3.08 -5.61
C THR A 214 -24.44 -2.99 -7.14
N ILE A 215 -23.60 -2.06 -7.61
CA ILE A 215 -23.33 -1.89 -9.04
C ILE A 215 -22.58 -3.11 -9.59
N ALA A 216 -21.57 -3.61 -8.88
CA ALA A 216 -20.81 -4.78 -9.30
C ALA A 216 -21.69 -6.05 -9.37
N ASP A 217 -22.56 -6.27 -8.40
CA ASP A 217 -23.51 -7.37 -8.37
C ASP A 217 -24.47 -7.32 -9.57
N LYS A 218 -24.95 -6.12 -9.91
CA LYS A 218 -25.88 -5.92 -11.03
C LYS A 218 -25.32 -6.42 -12.37
N VAL A 219 -24.00 -6.35 -12.56
CA VAL A 219 -23.34 -6.74 -13.81
C VAL A 219 -22.50 -8.01 -13.69
N GLY A 220 -22.43 -8.62 -12.51
CA GLY A 220 -21.64 -9.82 -12.25
C GLY A 220 -20.12 -9.57 -12.26
N ALA A 221 -19.69 -8.35 -11.93
CA ALA A 221 -18.29 -7.97 -11.86
C ALA A 221 -17.68 -8.26 -10.49
N TYR A 222 -16.37 -8.55 -10.45
CA TYR A 222 -15.62 -8.49 -9.21
C TYR A 222 -15.46 -7.03 -8.74
N LEU A 223 -15.50 -6.82 -7.44
CA LEU A 223 -15.19 -5.53 -6.81
C LEU A 223 -13.83 -5.59 -6.13
N LEU A 224 -12.84 -4.91 -6.72
CA LEU A 224 -11.56 -4.59 -6.09
C LEU A 224 -11.67 -3.22 -5.42
N VAL A 225 -11.36 -3.12 -4.14
CA VAL A 225 -11.20 -1.84 -3.47
C VAL A 225 -9.73 -1.60 -3.13
N ASP A 226 -9.15 -0.55 -3.70
CA ASP A 226 -7.83 -0.04 -3.32
C ASP A 226 -7.99 1.03 -2.24
N MET A 227 -7.78 0.64 -0.97
CA MET A 227 -7.90 1.56 0.16
C MET A 227 -6.57 2.21 0.58
N ALA A 228 -5.55 2.16 -0.27
CA ALA A 228 -4.18 2.54 0.09
C ALA A 228 -4.07 3.89 0.80
N HIS A 229 -4.77 4.92 0.33
CA HIS A 229 -4.74 6.24 0.94
C HIS A 229 -5.36 6.30 2.33
N VAL A 230 -6.44 5.56 2.55
CA VAL A 230 -7.23 5.63 3.79
C VAL A 230 -7.06 4.43 4.72
N ALA A 231 -6.13 3.51 4.42
CA ALA A 231 -5.97 2.28 5.19
C ALA A 231 -5.74 2.51 6.70
N GLY A 232 -4.98 3.53 7.07
CA GLY A 232 -4.80 3.91 8.48
C GLY A 232 -6.08 4.43 9.12
N LEU A 233 -6.87 5.20 8.38
CA LEU A 233 -8.17 5.71 8.83
C LEU A 233 -9.19 4.57 8.99
N VAL A 234 -9.19 3.60 8.07
CA VAL A 234 -10.01 2.38 8.15
C VAL A 234 -9.61 1.55 9.37
N ALA A 235 -8.30 1.33 9.58
CA ALA A 235 -7.78 0.60 10.72
C ALA A 235 -8.18 1.23 12.06
N ALA A 236 -8.24 2.55 12.13
CA ALA A 236 -8.66 3.31 13.31
C ALA A 236 -10.19 3.47 13.45
N GLY A 237 -10.98 2.96 12.50
CA GLY A 237 -12.44 3.10 12.51
C GLY A 237 -12.97 4.50 12.22
N VAL A 238 -12.13 5.39 11.67
CA VAL A 238 -12.54 6.79 11.33
C VAL A 238 -12.87 6.98 9.85
N TYR A 239 -12.80 5.92 9.06
CA TYR A 239 -13.24 5.85 7.66
C TYR A 239 -13.91 4.49 7.40
N PRO A 240 -14.92 4.40 6.52
CA PRO A 240 -15.65 3.15 6.27
C PRO A 240 -14.73 2.00 5.82
N ASN A 241 -14.92 0.81 6.41
CA ASN A 241 -14.17 -0.38 6.05
C ASN A 241 -14.73 -1.01 4.75
N PRO A 242 -13.93 -1.20 3.69
CA PRO A 242 -14.38 -1.82 2.45
C PRO A 242 -14.48 -3.35 2.51
N VAL A 243 -13.81 -4.03 3.45
CA VAL A 243 -13.72 -5.50 3.49
C VAL A 243 -15.08 -6.19 3.47
N PRO A 244 -16.13 -5.73 4.17
CA PRO A 244 -17.45 -6.35 4.09
C PRO A 244 -18.13 -6.28 2.72
N HIS A 245 -17.71 -5.37 1.85
CA HIS A 245 -18.36 -5.08 0.57
C HIS A 245 -17.59 -5.60 -0.65
N ALA A 246 -16.26 -5.72 -0.55
CA ALA A 246 -15.40 -6.08 -1.67
C ALA A 246 -15.18 -7.59 -1.80
N ASP A 247 -14.92 -8.07 -3.02
CA ASP A 247 -14.38 -9.42 -3.24
C ASP A 247 -12.91 -9.48 -2.81
N VAL A 248 -12.20 -8.37 -3.01
CA VAL A 248 -10.81 -8.21 -2.62
C VAL A 248 -10.50 -6.74 -2.31
N VAL A 249 -9.66 -6.54 -1.30
CA VAL A 249 -9.15 -5.22 -0.90
C VAL A 249 -7.63 -5.22 -1.01
N THR A 250 -7.09 -4.18 -1.61
CA THR A 250 -5.64 -3.95 -1.64
C THR A 250 -5.27 -2.69 -0.89
N SER A 251 -4.04 -2.62 -0.43
CA SER A 251 -3.50 -1.42 0.17
C SER A 251 -1.99 -1.35 0.04
N THR A 252 -1.45 -0.14 0.12
CA THR A 252 -0.07 0.10 0.57
C THR A 252 -0.01 0.05 2.09
N THR A 253 1.19 -0.09 2.64
CA THR A 253 1.40 -0.10 4.10
C THR A 253 2.02 1.20 4.64
N HIS A 254 2.46 2.11 3.76
CA HIS A 254 3.31 3.26 4.11
C HIS A 254 2.64 4.65 4.05
N LYS A 255 1.32 4.72 3.76
CA LYS A 255 0.58 6.00 3.74
C LYS A 255 -0.03 6.27 5.12
N THR A 256 -1.34 6.50 5.22
CA THR A 256 -1.99 6.71 6.53
C THR A 256 -1.77 5.55 7.51
N LEU A 257 -1.51 4.33 7.02
CA LEU A 257 -1.22 3.16 7.87
C LEU A 257 0.15 3.25 8.57
N ARG A 258 1.03 4.14 8.14
CA ARG A 258 2.31 4.48 8.80
C ARG A 258 3.27 3.31 8.98
N GLY A 259 3.26 2.37 8.06
CA GLY A 259 4.15 1.21 8.06
C GLY A 259 5.31 1.32 7.06
N PRO A 260 6.04 0.22 6.83
CA PRO A 260 7.09 0.16 5.82
C PRO A 260 6.51 0.27 4.43
N ARG A 261 7.33 0.65 3.44
CA ARG A 261 6.91 0.62 2.03
C ARG A 261 6.65 -0.82 1.59
N GLY A 262 5.43 -1.09 1.17
CA GLY A 262 4.97 -2.42 0.78
C GLY A 262 3.49 -2.42 0.40
N GLY A 263 2.95 -3.60 0.10
CA GLY A 263 1.53 -3.81 -0.20
C GLY A 263 0.93 -4.98 0.57
N ILE A 264 -0.39 -5.04 0.62
CA ILE A 264 -1.17 -6.16 1.17
C ILE A 264 -2.38 -6.43 0.29
N ILE A 265 -2.87 -7.67 0.34
CA ILE A 265 -4.15 -8.11 -0.24
C ILE A 265 -4.97 -8.72 0.89
N LEU A 266 -6.22 -8.31 1.00
CA LEU A 266 -7.17 -8.75 2.02
C LEU A 266 -8.45 -9.25 1.34
N ALA A 267 -9.11 -10.25 1.93
CA ALA A 267 -10.42 -10.68 1.47
C ALA A 267 -11.23 -11.32 2.61
N ARG A 268 -12.52 -11.49 2.39
CA ARG A 268 -13.34 -12.41 3.18
C ARG A 268 -13.04 -13.85 2.77
N ALA A 269 -13.45 -14.82 3.57
CA ALA A 269 -13.23 -16.24 3.31
C ALA A 269 -13.80 -16.66 1.95
N ASN A 270 -12.92 -17.09 1.05
CA ASN A 270 -13.24 -17.68 -0.24
C ASN A 270 -12.02 -18.48 -0.74
N GLU A 271 -12.03 -19.79 -0.52
CA GLU A 271 -10.89 -20.65 -0.85
C GLU A 271 -10.45 -20.58 -2.32
N GLU A 272 -11.36 -20.37 -3.25
CA GLU A 272 -11.02 -20.27 -4.67
C GLU A 272 -10.24 -18.98 -4.94
N LEU A 273 -10.74 -17.85 -4.44
CA LEU A 273 -10.09 -16.55 -4.62
C LEU A 273 -8.75 -16.48 -3.86
N GLU A 274 -8.68 -17.01 -2.66
CA GLU A 274 -7.45 -17.08 -1.86
C GLU A 274 -6.33 -17.82 -2.61
N LYS A 275 -6.64 -18.98 -3.20
CA LYS A 275 -5.68 -19.75 -4.01
C LYS A 275 -5.22 -18.95 -5.24
N LYS A 276 -6.14 -18.25 -5.91
CA LYS A 276 -5.81 -17.40 -7.06
C LYS A 276 -4.90 -16.24 -6.64
N PHE A 277 -5.21 -15.54 -5.55
CA PHE A 277 -4.38 -14.44 -5.05
C PHE A 277 -2.99 -14.91 -4.62
N GLN A 278 -2.90 -16.02 -3.88
CA GLN A 278 -1.61 -16.61 -3.52
C GLN A 278 -0.77 -16.95 -4.75
N SER A 279 -1.38 -17.65 -5.73
CA SER A 279 -0.69 -18.05 -6.96
C SER A 279 -0.26 -16.84 -7.80
N ALA A 280 -1.07 -15.79 -7.87
CA ALA A 280 -0.76 -14.58 -8.62
C ALA A 280 0.36 -13.74 -7.96
N VAL A 281 0.47 -13.74 -6.62
CA VAL A 281 1.62 -13.13 -5.94
C VAL A 281 2.86 -13.99 -6.12
N PHE A 282 2.82 -15.25 -5.71
CA PHE A 282 3.92 -16.18 -5.88
C PHE A 282 3.39 -17.55 -6.37
N PRO A 283 3.91 -18.07 -7.48
CA PRO A 283 5.05 -17.59 -8.29
C PRO A 283 4.67 -16.63 -9.43
N GLY A 284 3.42 -16.15 -9.50
CA GLY A 284 2.88 -15.44 -10.66
C GLY A 284 3.57 -14.11 -10.96
N GLY A 285 3.76 -13.26 -9.96
CA GLY A 285 4.27 -11.89 -10.12
C GLY A 285 5.56 -11.60 -9.36
N GLN A 286 5.90 -12.42 -8.35
CA GLN A 286 7.06 -12.23 -7.48
C GLN A 286 7.84 -13.54 -7.29
N GLY A 287 9.12 -13.43 -6.89
CA GLY A 287 9.96 -14.50 -6.38
C GLY A 287 10.04 -14.46 -4.85
N GLY A 288 11.28 -14.41 -4.31
CA GLY A 288 11.51 -14.37 -2.87
C GLY A 288 10.88 -13.16 -2.20
N PRO A 289 10.09 -13.36 -1.14
CA PRO A 289 9.48 -12.26 -0.40
C PRO A 289 10.53 -11.47 0.40
N LEU A 290 10.25 -10.20 0.67
CA LEU A 290 11.10 -9.30 1.46
C LEU A 290 10.83 -9.53 2.96
N MET A 291 11.50 -10.50 3.58
CA MET A 291 11.17 -10.93 4.94
C MET A 291 11.39 -9.84 5.99
N HIS A 292 12.39 -8.97 5.80
CA HIS A 292 12.62 -7.79 6.64
C HIS A 292 11.47 -6.77 6.55
N VAL A 293 10.91 -6.55 5.36
CA VAL A 293 9.74 -5.69 5.18
C VAL A 293 8.48 -6.32 5.78
N ILE A 294 8.30 -7.65 5.64
CA ILE A 294 7.18 -8.38 6.25
C ILE A 294 7.24 -8.29 7.78
N ALA A 295 8.42 -8.43 8.37
CA ALA A 295 8.60 -8.22 9.82
C ALA A 295 8.24 -6.77 10.21
N ALA A 296 8.66 -5.79 9.44
CA ALA A 296 8.30 -4.39 9.66
C ALA A 296 6.79 -4.14 9.51
N LYS A 297 6.09 -4.81 8.56
CA LYS A 297 4.62 -4.82 8.49
C LYS A 297 4.00 -5.38 9.76
N ALA A 298 4.53 -6.49 10.28
CA ALA A 298 4.04 -7.08 11.54
C ALA A 298 4.17 -6.10 12.72
N VAL A 299 5.26 -5.33 12.80
CA VAL A 299 5.46 -4.31 13.83
C VAL A 299 4.45 -3.17 13.65
N SER A 300 4.34 -2.60 12.45
CA SER A 300 3.43 -1.48 12.20
C SER A 300 1.95 -1.85 12.41
N PHE A 301 1.54 -3.06 12.06
CA PHE A 301 0.17 -3.52 12.32
C PHE A 301 -0.12 -3.66 13.81
N LYS A 302 0.89 -4.04 14.61
CA LYS A 302 0.75 -4.03 16.07
C LYS A 302 0.61 -2.62 16.63
N GLU A 303 1.38 -1.66 16.12
CA GLU A 303 1.21 -0.25 16.48
C GLU A 303 -0.17 0.28 16.10
N ALA A 304 -0.65 -0.08 14.89
CA ALA A 304 -1.97 0.34 14.40
C ALA A 304 -3.16 -0.23 15.21
N GLN A 305 -2.96 -1.27 15.99
CA GLN A 305 -3.97 -1.83 16.93
C GLN A 305 -4.06 -1.07 18.25
N SER A 306 -3.19 -0.09 18.50
CA SER A 306 -3.15 0.63 19.76
C SER A 306 -4.16 1.78 19.83
N PRO A 307 -4.65 2.14 21.04
CA PRO A 307 -5.50 3.31 21.23
C PRO A 307 -4.83 4.63 20.79
N GLU A 308 -3.50 4.71 20.93
CA GLU A 308 -2.72 5.88 20.52
C GLU A 308 -2.78 6.07 19.01
N PHE A 309 -2.81 4.98 18.23
CA PHE A 309 -2.96 5.06 16.78
C PHE A 309 -4.37 5.56 16.39
N VAL A 310 -5.40 5.16 17.11
CA VAL A 310 -6.77 5.68 16.90
C VAL A 310 -6.82 7.18 17.16
N ALA A 311 -6.26 7.64 18.29
CA ALA A 311 -6.19 9.07 18.61
C ALA A 311 -5.39 9.84 17.56
N TYR A 312 -4.28 9.29 17.09
CA TYR A 312 -3.48 9.86 16.01
C TYR A 312 -4.30 10.05 14.72
N GLN A 313 -5.03 9.04 14.27
CA GLN A 313 -5.84 9.13 13.04
C GLN A 313 -7.02 10.11 13.18
N GLN A 314 -7.63 10.19 14.35
CA GLN A 314 -8.65 11.22 14.64
C GLN A 314 -8.05 12.62 14.52
N GLN A 315 -6.86 12.84 15.05
CA GLN A 315 -6.15 14.11 14.94
C GLN A 315 -5.76 14.43 13.50
N VAL A 316 -5.35 13.45 12.70
CA VAL A 316 -5.06 13.63 11.26
C VAL A 316 -6.28 14.19 10.53
N VAL A 317 -7.47 13.60 10.74
CA VAL A 317 -8.70 14.08 10.10
C VAL A 317 -9.09 15.48 10.62
N ALA A 318 -8.94 15.73 11.91
CA ALA A 318 -9.21 17.06 12.49
C ALA A 318 -8.29 18.14 11.91
N ASN A 319 -7.00 17.84 11.75
CA ASN A 319 -6.01 18.74 11.14
C ASN A 319 -6.35 19.03 9.67
N ALA A 320 -6.68 17.99 8.89
CA ALA A 320 -7.06 18.16 7.48
C ALA A 320 -8.30 19.04 7.33
N ARG A 321 -9.33 18.85 8.16
CA ARG A 321 -10.53 19.69 8.18
C ARG A 321 -10.23 21.13 8.56
N ALA A 322 -9.39 21.35 9.57
CA ALA A 322 -8.98 22.69 9.99
C ALA A 322 -8.22 23.43 8.89
N MET A 323 -7.30 22.71 8.20
CA MET A 323 -6.54 23.25 7.08
C MET A 323 -7.48 23.59 5.91
N ALA A 324 -8.36 22.69 5.49
CA ALA A 324 -9.34 22.92 4.43
C ALA A 324 -10.23 24.14 4.73
N LYS A 325 -10.74 24.24 5.96
CA LYS A 325 -11.52 25.39 6.40
C LYS A 325 -10.70 26.69 6.32
N THR A 326 -9.46 26.68 6.74
CA THR A 326 -8.59 27.86 6.69
C THR A 326 -8.36 28.35 5.25
N PHE A 327 -8.18 27.43 4.30
CA PHE A 327 -8.09 27.79 2.89
C PHE A 327 -9.39 28.44 2.39
N ILE A 328 -10.53 27.84 2.68
CA ILE A 328 -11.86 28.37 2.30
C ILE A 328 -12.09 29.76 2.90
N ASP A 329 -11.83 29.96 4.20
CA ASP A 329 -11.97 31.24 4.88
C ASP A 329 -11.08 32.33 4.29
N ARG A 330 -9.98 31.95 3.64
CA ARG A 330 -9.05 32.85 2.90
C ARG A 330 -9.36 32.98 1.41
N GLY A 331 -10.50 32.49 0.94
CA GLY A 331 -10.93 32.59 -0.45
C GLY A 331 -10.19 31.68 -1.42
N ILE A 332 -9.62 30.58 -0.92
CA ILE A 332 -9.02 29.52 -1.73
C ILE A 332 -9.99 28.36 -1.81
N ASN A 333 -10.38 27.98 -3.02
CA ASN A 333 -11.33 26.90 -3.22
C ASN A 333 -10.72 25.53 -2.91
N ILE A 334 -11.49 24.69 -2.24
CA ILE A 334 -11.19 23.28 -2.05
C ILE A 334 -12.20 22.47 -2.87
N VAL A 335 -11.70 21.58 -3.71
CA VAL A 335 -12.54 20.66 -4.50
C VAL A 335 -13.45 19.89 -3.57
N SER A 336 -14.73 19.73 -3.94
CA SER A 336 -15.80 19.17 -3.12
C SER A 336 -16.11 19.93 -1.80
N GLY A 337 -15.60 21.16 -1.63
CA GLY A 337 -15.93 22.03 -0.50
C GLY A 337 -15.37 21.60 0.85
N GLY A 338 -14.35 20.71 0.89
CA GLY A 338 -13.72 20.27 2.14
C GLY A 338 -13.15 18.86 2.09
N THR A 339 -12.97 18.24 3.27
CA THR A 339 -12.44 16.87 3.38
C THR A 339 -13.08 16.08 4.51
N ASP A 340 -13.22 14.77 4.29
CA ASP A 340 -13.67 13.78 5.27
C ASP A 340 -12.53 12.81 5.66
N ASN A 341 -11.34 12.99 5.08
CA ASN A 341 -10.17 12.14 5.32
C ASN A 341 -8.89 12.97 5.59
N HIS A 342 -7.72 12.47 5.25
CA HIS A 342 -6.41 13.09 5.52
C HIS A 342 -5.94 14.05 4.42
N LEU A 343 -6.58 14.06 3.25
CA LEU A 343 -6.17 14.87 2.10
C LEU A 343 -7.24 15.86 1.68
N MET A 344 -6.84 16.87 0.94
CA MET A 344 -7.71 17.81 0.25
C MET A 344 -7.09 18.20 -1.10
N LEU A 345 -7.93 18.65 -2.02
CA LEU A 345 -7.48 19.20 -3.30
C LEU A 345 -7.76 20.69 -3.33
N VAL A 346 -6.70 21.47 -3.49
CA VAL A 346 -6.80 22.92 -3.69
C VAL A 346 -7.10 23.18 -5.16
N ASP A 347 -8.19 23.90 -5.42
CA ASP A 347 -8.58 24.30 -6.78
C ASP A 347 -7.78 25.54 -7.22
N LEU A 348 -6.93 25.34 -8.21
CA LEU A 348 -6.11 26.40 -8.80
C LEU A 348 -6.64 26.87 -10.18
N ILE A 349 -7.81 26.40 -10.61
CA ILE A 349 -8.41 26.83 -11.89
C ILE A 349 -8.65 28.34 -11.85
N GLY A 350 -8.15 29.03 -12.89
CA GLY A 350 -8.24 30.49 -12.98
C GLY A 350 -7.24 31.29 -12.13
N LYS A 351 -6.34 30.61 -11.39
CA LYS A 351 -5.24 31.29 -10.70
C LYS A 351 -4.07 31.57 -11.67
N PRO A 352 -3.24 32.58 -11.42
CA PRO A 352 -2.10 32.92 -12.27
C PRO A 352 -0.88 32.02 -12.07
N TYR A 353 -0.99 30.96 -11.29
CA TYR A 353 0.07 30.00 -10.98
C TYR A 353 -0.48 28.57 -11.05
N THR A 354 0.41 27.62 -11.36
CA THR A 354 0.10 26.19 -11.43
C THR A 354 0.35 25.48 -10.09
N GLY A 355 -0.07 24.19 -9.99
CA GLY A 355 0.29 23.35 -8.86
C GLY A 355 1.80 23.21 -8.67
N LYS A 356 2.56 23.16 -9.78
CA LYS A 356 4.03 23.12 -9.74
C LYS A 356 4.62 24.40 -9.13
N ASP A 357 4.12 25.56 -9.54
CA ASP A 357 4.59 26.84 -9.01
C ASP A 357 4.28 26.95 -7.50
N ALA A 358 3.11 26.46 -7.09
CA ALA A 358 2.72 26.43 -5.68
C ALA A 358 3.60 25.47 -4.86
N ASP A 359 3.90 24.28 -5.38
CA ASP A 359 4.78 23.31 -4.75
C ASP A 359 6.20 23.87 -4.56
N GLU A 360 6.77 24.47 -5.60
CA GLU A 360 8.09 25.11 -5.54
C GLU A 360 8.12 26.27 -4.52
N ALA A 361 7.08 27.10 -4.50
CA ALA A 361 6.99 28.20 -3.54
C ALA A 361 6.86 27.72 -2.08
N LEU A 362 6.08 26.66 -1.84
CA LEU A 362 5.94 26.05 -0.52
C LEU A 362 7.24 25.40 -0.07
N GLY A 363 7.93 24.67 -0.94
CA GLY A 363 9.24 24.07 -0.65
C GLY A 363 10.30 25.10 -0.28
N ASN A 364 10.23 26.33 -0.83
CA ASN A 364 11.12 27.45 -0.47
C ASN A 364 10.74 28.11 0.87
N ALA A 365 9.56 27.82 1.41
CA ALA A 365 9.06 28.39 2.65
C ALA A 365 9.15 27.41 3.84
N ASN A 366 9.70 26.19 3.63
CA ASN A 366 9.73 25.04 4.54
C ASN A 366 8.35 24.40 4.70
#